data_69ce58c6adbfdbbf71ce0c5663b5b48e
#
_entry.id   69ce58c6adbfdbbf71ce0c5663b5b48e
#
_cell.length_a   1.000
_cell.length_b   1.000
_cell.length_c   1.000
_cell.angle_alpha   90.00
_cell.angle_beta   90.00
_cell.angle_gamma   90.00
#
_symmetry.space_group_name_H-M   'P 1'
#
loop_
_entity.id
_entity.type
_entity.pdbx_description
1 polymer ?
#
loop_
_entity_poly.entity_id
_entity_poly.type
_entity_poly.pdbx_seq_one_letter_code
_entity_poly.pdbx_strand_id
1 'polypeptide(L)'
;MAKIPCEIIRDLLPLYQDDICSEKSRNAIEEHIKECESCRTYLKKMEGEIPIETDKIEGTDEEWKGFREFSEKVSRKLNRRIVMVCGVVFLICMMLTVALYSDAFQSYHLSRIAAEDIKVEEVYQLKNGRLYVHVKSKRRTTGLSYPQTDIDTDTNTVAGKDAVGAVREPKNSVTYGISMNSSINPLARVMYITSKEFAYVIPFEDGQIITDNGTKASEFDYVGRSGEKKILWQENDEVKKAPARVEKFVKESLEKEEDDPADENAVKVLWVNPQMPLQ
;
A
#
# COMPACT_ATOMS: atom_id res chain seq x y z
N MET A 1 32.25 25.38 -60.11
CA MET A 1 31.22 24.76 -59.24
C MET A 1 30.14 24.19 -60.15
N ALA A 2 29.60 23.01 -59.86
CA ALA A 2 28.54 22.43 -60.69
C ALA A 2 27.26 23.28 -60.50
N LYS A 3 26.71 23.82 -61.63
CA LYS A 3 25.47 24.58 -61.61
C LYS A 3 24.32 23.65 -61.11
N ILE A 4 23.67 24.03 -60.03
CA ILE A 4 22.51 23.29 -59.52
C ILE A 4 21.34 23.44 -60.50
N PRO A 5 20.67 22.39 -60.91
CA PRO A 5 19.53 22.44 -61.82
C PRO A 5 18.38 23.28 -61.25
N CYS A 6 17.69 24.05 -62.15
CA CYS A 6 16.57 24.89 -61.75
C CYS A 6 15.43 24.13 -61.03
N GLU A 7 15.24 22.87 -61.38
CA GLU A 7 14.24 21.99 -60.77
C GLU A 7 14.49 21.83 -59.27
N ILE A 8 15.75 21.51 -58.86
CA ILE A 8 16.14 21.37 -57.45
C ILE A 8 15.99 22.70 -56.70
N ILE A 9 16.36 23.81 -57.35
CA ILE A 9 16.21 25.14 -56.74
C ILE A 9 14.72 25.44 -56.49
N ARG A 10 13.82 25.15 -57.44
CA ARG A 10 12.38 25.39 -57.27
C ARG A 10 11.78 24.56 -56.13
N ASP A 11 12.22 23.33 -55.93
CA ASP A 11 11.78 22.49 -54.84
C ASP A 11 12.24 23.00 -53.45
N LEU A 12 13.36 23.74 -53.43
CA LEU A 12 13.90 24.33 -52.19
C LEU A 12 13.36 25.74 -51.90
N LEU A 13 12.78 26.44 -52.88
CA LEU A 13 12.27 27.82 -52.72
C LEU A 13 11.20 27.95 -51.61
N PRO A 14 10.24 27.01 -51.44
CA PRO A 14 9.30 27.06 -50.30
C PRO A 14 10.02 27.03 -48.95
N LEU A 15 11.01 26.16 -48.79
CA LEU A 15 11.79 26.05 -47.56
C LEU A 15 12.64 27.30 -47.32
N TYR A 16 13.10 27.96 -48.39
CA TYR A 16 13.83 29.22 -48.31
C TYR A 16 12.92 30.36 -47.85
N GLN A 17 11.69 30.42 -48.35
CA GLN A 17 10.70 31.42 -47.99
C GLN A 17 10.28 31.29 -46.49
N ASP A 18 10.15 30.06 -46.01
CA ASP A 18 9.78 29.77 -44.61
C ASP A 18 10.96 29.86 -43.62
N ASP A 19 12.14 30.25 -44.11
CA ASP A 19 13.38 30.43 -43.34
C ASP A 19 13.89 29.15 -42.61
N ILE A 20 13.52 27.97 -43.13
CA ILE A 20 13.88 26.65 -42.57
C ILE A 20 15.01 25.95 -43.32
N CYS A 21 15.63 26.60 -44.26
CA CYS A 21 16.78 26.09 -45.00
C CYS A 21 18.07 26.10 -44.17
N SER A 22 18.93 25.07 -44.38
CA SER A 22 20.30 25.14 -43.89
C SER A 22 21.07 26.29 -44.55
N GLU A 23 22.07 26.83 -43.83
CA GLU A 23 22.89 27.96 -44.33
C GLU A 23 23.55 27.65 -45.69
N LYS A 24 24.00 26.41 -45.91
CA LYS A 24 24.57 25.96 -47.19
C LYS A 24 23.54 25.94 -48.29
N SER A 25 22.32 25.52 -48.04
CA SER A 25 21.21 25.52 -49.00
C SER A 25 20.79 26.97 -49.35
N ARG A 26 20.70 27.82 -48.32
CA ARG A 26 20.41 29.26 -48.51
C ARG A 26 21.40 29.94 -49.46
N ASN A 27 22.70 29.79 -49.18
CA ASN A 27 23.73 30.37 -50.01
C ASN A 27 23.68 29.87 -51.47
N ALA A 28 23.39 28.58 -51.66
CA ALA A 28 23.28 27.98 -52.99
C ALA A 28 22.05 28.51 -53.77
N ILE A 29 20.91 28.72 -53.07
CA ILE A 29 19.70 29.29 -53.64
C ILE A 29 19.94 30.76 -54.02
N GLU A 30 20.55 31.56 -53.14
CA GLU A 30 20.83 32.99 -53.39
C GLU A 30 21.80 33.20 -54.55
N GLU A 31 22.84 32.35 -54.67
CA GLU A 31 23.77 32.40 -55.79
C GLU A 31 23.04 32.07 -57.12
N HIS A 32 22.19 31.02 -57.11
CA HIS A 32 21.42 30.64 -58.30
C HIS A 32 20.41 31.73 -58.73
N ILE A 33 19.68 32.33 -57.76
CA ILE A 33 18.70 33.38 -58.06
C ILE A 33 19.37 34.64 -58.63
N LYS A 34 20.62 34.95 -58.25
CA LYS A 34 21.38 36.05 -58.85
C LYS A 34 21.61 35.86 -60.34
N GLU A 35 21.86 34.62 -60.78
CA GLU A 35 22.19 34.28 -62.16
C GLU A 35 20.99 33.84 -63.03
N CYS A 36 19.91 33.31 -62.36
CA CYS A 36 18.77 32.71 -63.06
C CYS A 36 17.51 33.56 -62.92
N GLU A 37 17.13 34.27 -64.03
CA GLU A 37 15.93 35.14 -64.05
C GLU A 37 14.61 34.32 -63.86
N SER A 38 14.56 33.11 -64.43
CA SER A 38 13.39 32.22 -64.33
C SER A 38 13.07 31.86 -62.86
N CYS A 39 14.10 31.48 -62.08
CA CYS A 39 13.90 31.14 -60.65
C CYS A 39 13.62 32.38 -59.79
N ARG A 40 14.21 33.51 -60.14
CA ARG A 40 13.90 34.81 -59.53
C ARG A 40 12.44 35.20 -59.69
N THR A 41 11.92 35.03 -60.91
CA THR A 41 10.51 35.37 -61.26
C THR A 41 9.57 34.39 -60.52
N TYR A 42 9.99 33.13 -60.38
CA TYR A 42 9.23 32.10 -59.66
C TYR A 42 9.14 32.45 -58.17
N LEU A 43 10.25 32.83 -57.53
CA LEU A 43 10.28 33.27 -56.14
C LEU A 43 9.36 34.51 -55.94
N LYS A 44 9.44 35.52 -56.80
CA LYS A 44 8.55 36.70 -56.75
C LYS A 44 7.06 36.36 -56.87
N LYS A 45 6.72 35.32 -57.65
CA LYS A 45 5.34 34.84 -57.73
C LYS A 45 4.89 34.13 -56.47
N MET A 46 5.82 33.51 -55.75
CA MET A 46 5.53 32.88 -54.46
C MET A 46 5.44 33.93 -53.33
N GLU A 47 6.26 35.00 -53.40
CA GLU A 47 6.20 36.13 -52.46
C GLU A 47 5.00 37.05 -52.73
N GLY A 48 4.48 37.07 -53.98
CA GLY A 48 3.21 37.68 -54.24
C GLY A 48 2.15 36.97 -53.45
N GLU A 49 1.56 37.69 -52.50
CA GLU A 49 0.36 37.27 -51.81
C GLU A 49 -0.52 36.54 -52.81
N ILE A 50 -0.80 35.28 -52.57
CA ILE A 50 -2.03 34.69 -53.05
C ILE A 50 -3.05 35.72 -52.61
N PRO A 51 -3.77 36.43 -53.52
CA PRO A 51 -4.94 37.13 -53.09
C PRO A 51 -5.80 36.00 -52.54
N ILE A 52 -5.72 35.76 -51.25
CA ILE A 52 -6.86 35.26 -50.55
C ILE A 52 -7.85 36.36 -50.88
N GLU A 53 -8.68 36.19 -51.94
CA GLU A 53 -9.98 36.74 -51.91
C GLU A 53 -10.52 36.32 -50.56
N THR A 54 -10.18 37.08 -49.53
CA THR A 54 -11.09 37.29 -48.47
C THR A 54 -12.29 37.91 -49.21
N ASP A 55 -13.05 37.06 -49.93
CA ASP A 55 -14.46 37.26 -49.88
C ASP A 55 -14.66 37.54 -48.40
N LYS A 56 -14.81 38.85 -48.11
CA LYS A 56 -15.39 39.23 -46.85
C LYS A 56 -16.61 38.37 -46.80
N ILE A 57 -16.52 37.29 -46.03
CA ILE A 57 -17.68 36.59 -45.57
C ILE A 57 -18.34 37.65 -44.69
N GLU A 58 -18.99 38.59 -45.37
CA GLU A 58 -19.97 39.45 -44.76
C GLU A 58 -21.15 38.54 -44.41
N GLY A 59 -20.87 37.57 -43.50
CA GLY A 59 -21.89 36.90 -42.80
C GLY A 59 -22.63 37.99 -42.06
N THR A 60 -23.89 38.16 -42.37
CA THR A 60 -24.74 39.12 -41.70
C THR A 60 -24.56 38.92 -40.20
N ASP A 61 -24.59 39.98 -39.41
CA ASP A 61 -24.44 39.89 -37.93
C ASP A 61 -25.36 38.83 -37.32
N GLU A 62 -26.40 38.46 -38.00
CA GLU A 62 -27.32 37.38 -37.66
C GLU A 62 -26.72 35.97 -37.82
N GLU A 63 -25.93 35.72 -38.89
CA GLU A 63 -25.24 34.41 -39.08
C GLU A 63 -24.16 34.20 -38.06
N TRP A 64 -23.39 35.24 -37.71
CA TRP A 64 -22.39 35.18 -36.64
C TRP A 64 -23.04 35.00 -35.26
N LYS A 65 -24.21 35.56 -35.01
CA LYS A 65 -25.00 35.31 -33.79
C LYS A 65 -25.44 33.82 -33.71
N GLY A 66 -25.96 33.29 -34.81
CA GLY A 66 -26.35 31.89 -34.89
C GLY A 66 -25.19 30.93 -34.61
N PHE A 67 -24.03 31.19 -35.20
CA PHE A 67 -22.84 30.35 -34.93
C PHE A 67 -22.34 30.48 -33.49
N ARG A 68 -22.35 31.67 -32.93
CA ARG A 68 -21.98 31.91 -31.50
C ARG A 68 -22.94 31.18 -30.55
N GLU A 69 -24.25 31.30 -30.78
CA GLU A 69 -25.23 30.59 -29.98
C GLU A 69 -25.10 29.05 -30.10
N PHE A 70 -24.82 28.56 -31.31
CA PHE A 70 -24.59 27.14 -31.54
C PHE A 70 -23.31 26.66 -30.79
N SER A 71 -22.21 27.36 -30.90
CA SER A 71 -20.95 27.03 -30.23
C SER A 71 -21.10 27.03 -28.68
N GLU A 72 -21.84 28.03 -28.16
CA GLU A 72 -22.15 28.09 -26.73
C GLU A 72 -23.04 26.93 -26.25
N LYS A 73 -24.06 26.57 -27.05
CA LYS A 73 -24.93 25.44 -26.73
C LYS A 73 -24.18 24.10 -26.74
N VAL A 74 -23.28 23.93 -27.73
CA VAL A 74 -22.42 22.72 -27.81
C VAL A 74 -21.42 22.68 -26.65
N SER A 75 -20.76 23.81 -26.39
CA SER A 75 -19.79 23.89 -25.25
C SER A 75 -20.46 23.67 -23.92
N ARG A 76 -21.65 24.23 -23.67
CA ARG A 76 -22.41 24.02 -22.43
C ARG A 76 -22.82 22.53 -22.27
N LYS A 77 -23.28 21.87 -23.35
CA LYS A 77 -23.61 20.44 -23.30
C LYS A 77 -22.38 19.57 -23.08
N LEU A 78 -21.26 19.88 -23.73
CA LEU A 78 -20.00 19.16 -23.60
C LEU A 78 -19.44 19.32 -22.17
N ASN A 79 -19.35 20.57 -21.69
CA ASN A 79 -18.89 20.86 -20.34
C ASN A 79 -19.75 20.19 -19.28
N ARG A 80 -21.08 20.18 -19.45
CA ARG A 80 -21.99 19.48 -18.51
C ARG A 80 -21.75 17.98 -18.49
N ARG A 81 -21.48 17.35 -19.64
CA ARG A 81 -21.13 15.92 -19.71
C ARG A 81 -19.79 15.64 -19.08
N ILE A 82 -18.77 16.46 -19.34
CA ILE A 82 -17.44 16.34 -18.74
C ILE A 82 -17.54 16.49 -17.22
N VAL A 83 -18.24 17.50 -16.72
CA VAL A 83 -18.46 17.71 -15.27
C VAL A 83 -19.19 16.52 -14.64
N MET A 84 -20.20 15.95 -15.31
CA MET A 84 -20.89 14.77 -14.80
C MET A 84 -19.95 13.55 -14.76
N VAL A 85 -19.17 13.30 -15.81
CA VAL A 85 -18.22 12.18 -15.86
C VAL A 85 -17.14 12.35 -14.77
N CYS A 86 -16.56 13.54 -14.67
CA CYS A 86 -15.58 13.84 -13.62
C CYS A 86 -16.18 13.69 -12.21
N GLY A 87 -17.43 14.12 -12.00
CA GLY A 87 -18.15 13.94 -10.75
C GLY A 87 -18.37 12.47 -10.40
N VAL A 88 -18.78 11.65 -11.38
CA VAL A 88 -18.96 10.20 -11.17
C VAL A 88 -17.61 9.52 -10.86
N VAL A 89 -16.55 9.84 -11.61
CA VAL A 89 -15.21 9.31 -11.35
C VAL A 89 -14.72 9.72 -9.95
N PHE A 90 -14.93 10.98 -9.58
CA PHE A 90 -14.57 11.48 -8.24
C PHE A 90 -15.34 10.73 -7.13
N LEU A 91 -16.66 10.49 -7.30
CA LEU A 91 -17.46 9.72 -6.35
C LEU A 91 -16.98 8.26 -6.25
N ILE A 92 -16.63 7.63 -7.37
CA ILE A 92 -16.07 6.27 -7.37
C ILE A 92 -14.72 6.24 -6.65
N CYS A 93 -13.84 7.19 -6.93
CA CYS A 93 -12.55 7.30 -6.23
C CYS A 93 -12.75 7.55 -4.74
N MET A 94 -13.69 8.40 -4.37
CA MET A 94 -14.02 8.67 -2.98
C MET A 94 -14.63 7.46 -2.26
N MET A 95 -15.51 6.71 -2.93
CA MET A 95 -16.04 5.44 -2.39
C MET A 95 -14.93 4.40 -2.22
N LEU A 96 -14.02 4.28 -3.17
CA LEU A 96 -12.88 3.38 -3.06
C LEU A 96 -11.93 3.78 -1.92
N THR A 97 -11.63 5.08 -1.77
CA THR A 97 -10.79 5.55 -0.67
C THR A 97 -11.45 5.35 0.70
N VAL A 98 -12.77 5.63 0.82
CA VAL A 98 -13.52 5.36 2.06
C VAL A 98 -13.57 3.85 2.34
N ALA A 99 -13.77 3.00 1.34
CA ALA A 99 -13.76 1.54 1.51
C ALA A 99 -12.38 1.05 1.98
N LEU A 100 -11.30 1.52 1.36
CA LEU A 100 -9.94 1.17 1.74
C LEU A 100 -9.57 1.70 3.13
N TYR A 101 -10.00 2.93 3.45
CA TYR A 101 -9.73 3.55 4.75
C TYR A 101 -10.58 2.93 5.87
N SER A 102 -11.85 2.60 5.59
CA SER A 102 -12.72 1.92 6.56
C SER A 102 -12.23 0.51 6.86
N ASP A 103 -11.61 -0.17 5.90
CA ASP A 103 -11.00 -1.49 6.13
C ASP A 103 -9.77 -1.38 7.04
N ALA A 104 -8.91 -0.38 6.84
CA ALA A 104 -7.80 -0.10 7.74
C ALA A 104 -8.29 0.28 9.14
N PHE A 105 -9.41 1.01 9.25
CA PHE A 105 -10.03 1.40 10.52
C PHE A 105 -10.80 0.24 11.17
N GLN A 106 -11.56 -0.54 10.40
CA GLN A 106 -12.28 -1.71 10.90
C GLN A 106 -11.35 -2.86 11.27
N SER A 107 -10.20 -3.03 10.57
CA SER A 107 -9.23 -4.04 10.94
C SER A 107 -8.64 -3.79 12.33
N TYR A 108 -8.58 -2.55 12.77
CA TYR A 108 -8.04 -2.18 14.08
C TYR A 108 -9.03 -2.42 15.24
N HIS A 109 -10.34 -2.29 15.03
CA HIS A 109 -11.32 -2.32 16.12
C HIS A 109 -12.40 -3.41 16.04
N LEU A 110 -12.76 -3.88 14.84
CA LEU A 110 -13.92 -4.75 14.65
C LEU A 110 -13.56 -6.17 14.22
N SER A 111 -12.31 -6.44 13.86
CA SER A 111 -11.90 -7.72 13.30
C SER A 111 -11.04 -8.58 14.22
N ARG A 112 -10.90 -8.22 15.50
CA ARG A 112 -10.24 -9.12 16.46
C ARG A 112 -10.93 -10.49 16.46
N ILE A 113 -10.14 -11.53 16.43
CA ILE A 113 -10.64 -12.89 16.50
C ILE A 113 -11.11 -13.13 17.94
N ALA A 114 -12.24 -13.83 18.13
CA ALA A 114 -12.71 -14.18 19.46
C ALA A 114 -11.75 -15.18 20.13
N ALA A 115 -11.61 -15.08 21.46
CA ALA A 115 -10.68 -15.94 22.20
C ALA A 115 -11.04 -17.44 22.09
N GLU A 116 -12.31 -17.77 21.88
CA GLU A 116 -12.79 -19.15 21.65
C GLU A 116 -12.31 -19.74 20.31
N ASP A 117 -11.99 -18.86 19.33
CA ASP A 117 -11.49 -19.28 18.02
C ASP A 117 -9.98 -19.55 18.01
N ILE A 118 -9.30 -19.28 19.10
CA ILE A 118 -7.86 -19.49 19.25
C ILE A 118 -7.60 -20.78 20.03
N LYS A 119 -6.68 -21.60 19.55
CA LYS A 119 -6.24 -22.83 20.22
C LYS A 119 -4.73 -22.84 20.35
N VAL A 120 -4.23 -23.14 21.54
CA VAL A 120 -2.82 -23.46 21.77
C VAL A 120 -2.60 -24.90 21.34
N GLU A 121 -1.69 -25.11 20.40
CA GLU A 121 -1.37 -26.48 19.95
C GLU A 121 -0.16 -27.05 20.70
N GLU A 122 0.90 -26.24 20.83
CA GLU A 122 2.17 -26.70 21.42
C GLU A 122 2.85 -25.56 22.18
N VAL A 123 3.43 -25.87 23.32
CA VAL A 123 4.29 -24.96 24.09
C VAL A 123 5.57 -25.70 24.44
N TYR A 124 6.73 -25.13 24.12
CA TYR A 124 8.03 -25.73 24.35
C TYR A 124 9.06 -24.71 24.82
N GLN A 125 10.03 -25.15 25.58
CA GLN A 125 11.23 -24.40 25.87
C GLN A 125 12.33 -24.78 24.86
N LEU A 126 12.84 -23.78 24.15
CA LEU A 126 13.93 -23.91 23.18
C LEU A 126 15.28 -24.07 23.91
N LYS A 127 16.30 -24.57 23.21
CA LYS A 127 17.66 -24.72 23.73
C LYS A 127 18.32 -23.40 24.14
N ASN A 128 17.93 -22.31 23.50
CA ASN A 128 18.38 -20.95 23.83
C ASN A 128 17.63 -20.35 25.05
N GLY A 129 16.82 -21.14 25.75
CA GLY A 129 16.05 -20.70 26.91
C GLY A 129 14.69 -20.06 26.56
N ARG A 130 14.43 -19.65 25.31
CA ARG A 130 13.19 -18.99 24.93
C ARG A 130 11.97 -19.91 24.95
N LEU A 131 10.80 -19.34 25.17
CA LEU A 131 9.52 -20.04 25.12
C LEU A 131 8.97 -19.99 23.68
N TYR A 132 8.63 -21.14 23.13
CA TYR A 132 7.94 -21.32 21.88
C TYR A 132 6.47 -21.63 22.13
N VAL A 133 5.57 -20.80 21.62
CA VAL A 133 4.11 -20.97 21.75
C VAL A 133 3.49 -21.07 20.39
N HIS A 134 2.98 -22.23 20.00
CA HIS A 134 2.28 -22.45 18.74
C HIS A 134 0.78 -22.25 18.91
N VAL A 135 0.23 -21.33 18.14
CA VAL A 135 -1.17 -20.93 18.22
C VAL A 135 -1.85 -21.14 16.89
N LYS A 136 -3.02 -21.74 16.92
CA LYS A 136 -3.89 -21.95 15.77
C LYS A 136 -5.19 -21.20 15.90
N SER A 137 -5.56 -20.48 14.84
CA SER A 137 -6.84 -19.77 14.74
C SER A 137 -7.81 -20.52 13.82
N LYS A 138 -9.10 -20.56 14.16
CA LYS A 138 -10.13 -21.06 13.25
C LYS A 138 -10.25 -20.17 12.00
N ARG A 139 -9.99 -18.87 12.13
CA ARG A 139 -10.06 -17.88 11.04
C ARG A 139 -8.68 -17.54 10.52
N ARG A 140 -8.60 -17.16 9.24
CA ARG A 140 -7.35 -16.60 8.72
C ARG A 140 -7.11 -15.22 9.30
N THR A 141 -5.92 -14.95 9.77
CA THR A 141 -5.51 -13.65 10.27
C THR A 141 -4.86 -12.85 9.15
N THR A 142 -5.06 -11.55 9.19
CA THR A 142 -4.45 -10.58 8.27
C THR A 142 -3.47 -9.66 8.98
N GLY A 143 -3.41 -9.72 10.30
CA GLY A 143 -2.48 -8.94 11.11
C GLY A 143 -2.35 -9.53 12.50
N LEU A 144 -1.15 -9.44 13.03
CA LEU A 144 -0.79 -9.83 14.40
C LEU A 144 -0.41 -8.56 15.13
N SER A 145 -0.86 -8.42 16.38
CA SER A 145 -0.30 -7.39 17.25
C SER A 145 0.94 -7.97 17.95
N TYR A 146 1.94 -7.13 18.10
CA TYR A 146 3.03 -7.42 19.02
C TYR A 146 2.45 -7.49 20.44
N PRO A 147 3.00 -8.35 21.29
CA PRO A 147 2.56 -8.46 22.67
C PRO A 147 2.67 -7.10 23.38
N GLN A 148 1.71 -6.83 24.23
CA GLN A 148 1.70 -5.63 25.07
C GLN A 148 1.68 -6.07 26.55
N THR A 149 2.47 -5.36 27.34
CA THR A 149 2.50 -5.58 28.79
C THR A 149 1.29 -4.90 29.41
N ASP A 150 0.40 -5.69 29.99
CA ASP A 150 -0.70 -5.20 30.83
C ASP A 150 -0.34 -5.47 32.28
N ILE A 151 -0.31 -4.41 33.08
CA ILE A 151 -0.15 -4.51 34.53
C ILE A 151 -1.56 -4.45 35.10
N ASP A 152 -2.16 -5.61 35.40
CA ASP A 152 -3.41 -5.68 36.15
C ASP A 152 -3.12 -5.24 37.62
N THR A 153 -3.09 -3.93 37.80
CA THR A 153 -3.24 -3.39 39.15
C THR A 153 -4.71 -3.45 39.46
N ASP A 154 -5.14 -4.55 40.05
CA ASP A 154 -6.46 -4.68 40.70
C ASP A 154 -6.55 -3.70 41.88
N THR A 155 -6.58 -2.38 41.57
CA THR A 155 -6.82 -1.34 42.56
C THR A 155 -8.29 -1.29 42.99
N ASN A 156 -9.16 -2.17 42.46
CA ASN A 156 -10.59 -2.23 42.75
C ASN A 156 -11.04 -3.50 43.50
N THR A 157 -10.17 -4.39 43.92
CA THR A 157 -10.55 -5.32 44.97
C THR A 157 -10.53 -4.62 46.32
N VAL A 158 -11.55 -3.79 46.56
CA VAL A 158 -12.11 -3.69 47.93
C VAL A 158 -12.17 -5.14 48.45
N ALA A 159 -11.48 -5.42 49.52
CA ALA A 159 -11.40 -6.72 50.16
C ALA A 159 -12.80 -7.39 50.19
N GLY A 160 -13.14 -8.06 49.08
CA GLY A 160 -14.32 -8.89 48.98
C GLY A 160 -13.98 -10.19 49.69
N LYS A 161 -14.64 -10.42 50.79
CA LYS A 161 -14.64 -11.73 51.43
C LYS A 161 -15.35 -12.67 50.45
N ASP A 162 -14.64 -13.61 49.85
CA ASP A 162 -15.26 -14.77 49.24
C ASP A 162 -16.07 -15.52 50.29
N ALA A 163 -17.01 -16.37 49.84
CA ALA A 163 -17.92 -17.14 50.69
C ALA A 163 -17.20 -18.03 51.73
N VAL A 164 -15.88 -18.07 51.77
CA VAL A 164 -15.04 -18.84 52.68
C VAL A 164 -14.23 -17.94 53.64
N GLY A 165 -14.31 -16.60 53.51
CA GLY A 165 -13.68 -15.65 54.44
C GLY A 165 -12.16 -15.49 54.29
N ALA A 166 -11.56 -15.96 53.21
CA ALA A 166 -10.15 -15.77 52.93
C ALA A 166 -9.90 -14.38 52.34
N VAL A 167 -8.98 -13.62 52.93
CA VAL A 167 -8.49 -12.35 52.38
C VAL A 167 -7.59 -12.71 51.20
N ARG A 168 -8.03 -12.44 49.96
CA ARG A 168 -7.13 -12.50 48.82
C ARG A 168 -6.18 -11.32 48.89
N GLU A 169 -4.89 -11.60 48.99
CA GLU A 169 -3.88 -10.57 48.73
C GLU A 169 -3.98 -10.10 47.27
N PRO A 170 -3.85 -8.79 47.01
CA PRO A 170 -3.84 -8.29 45.67
C PRO A 170 -2.65 -8.89 44.94
N LYS A 171 -2.91 -9.79 44.01
CA LYS A 171 -1.89 -10.39 43.17
C LYS A 171 -1.61 -9.37 42.04
N ASN A 172 -0.53 -8.62 42.15
CA ASN A 172 -0.01 -7.83 41.04
C ASN A 172 0.50 -8.83 39.97
N SER A 173 -0.38 -9.29 39.12
CA SER A 173 0.00 -10.13 38.00
C SER A 173 0.32 -9.25 36.81
N VAL A 174 1.54 -9.39 36.30
CA VAL A 174 1.93 -8.82 35.04
C VAL A 174 1.57 -9.81 33.96
N THR A 175 0.71 -9.39 33.04
CA THR A 175 0.29 -10.19 31.89
C THR A 175 0.90 -9.64 30.60
N TYR A 176 1.20 -10.54 29.68
CA TYR A 176 1.77 -10.20 28.38
C TYR A 176 0.78 -10.63 27.29
N GLY A 177 0.03 -9.67 26.76
CA GLY A 177 -1.13 -9.94 25.93
C GLY A 177 -0.88 -9.74 24.44
N ILE A 178 -1.40 -10.66 23.62
CA ILE A 178 -1.43 -10.56 22.16
C ILE A 178 -2.85 -10.45 21.64
N SER A 179 -3.00 -9.90 20.44
CA SER A 179 -4.27 -9.95 19.71
C SER A 179 -4.05 -10.27 18.24
N MET A 180 -5.05 -10.85 17.59
CA MET A 180 -5.02 -11.18 16.17
C MET A 180 -6.22 -10.59 15.46
N ASN A 181 -5.99 -10.03 14.28
CA ASN A 181 -7.02 -9.42 13.45
C ASN A 181 -7.34 -10.29 12.23
N SER A 182 -8.61 -10.37 11.86
CA SER A 182 -9.07 -11.02 10.64
C SER A 182 -9.79 -10.00 9.78
N SER A 183 -9.37 -9.77 8.55
CA SER A 183 -10.09 -8.89 7.64
C SER A 183 -11.34 -9.56 7.08
N ILE A 184 -12.45 -8.82 7.08
CA ILE A 184 -13.69 -9.22 6.45
C ILE A 184 -13.62 -8.97 4.94
N ASN A 185 -12.76 -8.06 4.49
CA ASN A 185 -12.60 -7.69 3.09
C ASN A 185 -11.92 -8.81 2.29
N PRO A 186 -12.55 -9.34 1.23
CA PRO A 186 -11.96 -10.35 0.39
C PRO A 186 -10.68 -9.86 -0.33
N LEU A 187 -10.56 -8.57 -0.64
CA LEU A 187 -9.36 -7.99 -1.26
C LEU A 187 -8.15 -7.99 -0.31
N ALA A 188 -8.37 -7.68 0.96
CA ALA A 188 -7.28 -7.72 1.94
C ALA A 188 -6.73 -9.15 2.11
N ARG A 189 -7.57 -10.18 1.95
CA ARG A 189 -7.15 -11.59 1.98
C ARG A 189 -6.25 -11.98 0.80
N VAL A 190 -6.34 -11.25 -0.31
CA VAL A 190 -5.50 -11.47 -1.50
C VAL A 190 -4.20 -10.67 -1.41
N MET A 191 -4.26 -9.47 -0.81
CA MET A 191 -3.12 -8.55 -0.74
C MET A 191 -2.16 -8.85 0.41
N TYR A 192 -2.64 -9.48 1.49
CA TYR A 192 -1.82 -9.76 2.67
C TYR A 192 -1.58 -11.26 2.84
N ILE A 193 -0.40 -11.60 3.34
CA ILE A 193 -0.08 -12.97 3.74
C ILE A 193 -1.04 -13.34 4.87
N THR A 194 -1.88 -14.35 4.64
CA THR A 194 -2.86 -14.81 5.63
C THR A 194 -2.53 -16.21 6.06
N SER A 195 -2.41 -16.44 7.36
CA SER A 195 -2.23 -17.77 7.94
C SER A 195 -3.28 -18.05 9.01
N LYS A 196 -3.42 -19.30 9.35
CA LYS A 196 -4.20 -19.76 10.51
C LYS A 196 -3.31 -20.20 11.67
N GLU A 197 -2.03 -20.36 11.43
CA GLU A 197 -1.07 -20.91 12.38
C GLU A 197 0.11 -19.99 12.55
N PHE A 198 0.48 -19.71 13.79
CA PHE A 198 1.53 -18.80 14.18
C PHE A 198 2.31 -19.38 15.32
N ALA A 199 3.57 -19.02 15.41
CA ALA A 199 4.39 -19.35 16.57
C ALA A 199 5.01 -18.07 17.13
N TYR A 200 4.97 -17.95 18.44
CA TYR A 200 5.64 -16.88 19.17
C TYR A 200 6.90 -17.45 19.80
N VAL A 201 8.02 -16.75 19.63
CA VAL A 201 9.28 -17.06 20.30
C VAL A 201 9.56 -15.90 21.26
N ILE A 202 9.39 -16.18 22.55
CA ILE A 202 9.35 -15.17 23.60
C ILE A 202 10.56 -15.35 24.52
N PRO A 203 11.24 -14.29 24.95
CA PRO A 203 12.27 -14.34 25.97
C PRO A 203 11.72 -14.99 27.27
N PHE A 204 12.41 -15.96 27.79
CA PHE A 204 11.96 -16.74 28.95
C PHE A 204 13.13 -17.09 29.83
N GLU A 205 13.07 -16.69 31.10
CA GLU A 205 14.14 -16.87 32.06
C GLU A 205 13.57 -17.20 33.46
N ASP A 206 14.18 -18.10 34.15
CA ASP A 206 13.78 -18.52 35.52
C ASP A 206 12.29 -18.92 35.65
N GLY A 207 11.69 -19.47 34.59
CA GLY A 207 10.28 -19.87 34.62
C GLY A 207 9.30 -18.71 34.39
N GLN A 208 9.76 -17.55 33.96
CA GLN A 208 8.95 -16.37 33.69
C GLN A 208 9.22 -15.78 32.32
N ILE A 209 8.23 -15.14 31.71
CA ILE A 209 8.37 -14.41 30.44
C ILE A 209 9.03 -13.06 30.72
N ILE A 210 9.98 -12.69 29.89
CA ILE A 210 10.59 -11.37 29.92
C ILE A 210 9.92 -10.52 28.82
N THR A 211 9.30 -9.45 29.22
CA THR A 211 8.61 -8.51 28.30
C THR A 211 9.62 -7.54 27.68
N ASP A 212 9.21 -6.80 26.61
CA ASP A 212 10.08 -5.88 25.88
C ASP A 212 10.70 -4.79 26.77
N ASN A 213 10.04 -4.43 27.85
CA ASN A 213 10.56 -3.47 28.84
C ASN A 213 11.36 -4.12 29.97
N GLY A 214 11.67 -5.41 29.88
CA GLY A 214 12.42 -6.17 30.89
C GLY A 214 11.63 -6.55 32.12
N THR A 215 10.31 -6.36 32.14
CA THR A 215 9.45 -6.80 33.26
C THR A 215 9.18 -8.29 33.15
N LYS A 216 9.17 -8.99 34.30
CA LYS A 216 8.81 -10.40 34.35
C LYS A 216 7.29 -10.56 34.36
N ALA A 217 6.75 -11.32 33.41
CA ALA A 217 5.33 -11.62 33.31
C ALA A 217 5.05 -13.07 33.71
N SER A 218 3.98 -13.27 34.49
CA SER A 218 3.52 -14.57 34.95
C SER A 218 2.54 -15.28 34.03
N GLU A 219 1.98 -14.53 33.07
CA GLU A 219 0.95 -15.02 32.14
C GLU A 219 1.18 -14.48 30.72
N PHE A 220 0.88 -15.32 29.73
CA PHE A 220 0.84 -14.97 28.33
C PHE A 220 -0.57 -15.18 27.80
N ASP A 221 -1.23 -14.11 27.42
CA ASP A 221 -2.64 -14.06 27.12
C ASP A 221 -2.93 -13.76 25.66
N TYR A 222 -4.05 -14.24 25.20
CA TYR A 222 -4.73 -13.76 24.00
C TYR A 222 -5.92 -12.88 24.41
N VAL A 223 -5.96 -11.65 23.89
CA VAL A 223 -7.06 -10.70 24.10
C VAL A 223 -7.98 -10.71 22.89
N GLY A 224 -9.18 -11.24 23.08
CA GLY A 224 -10.19 -11.37 22.04
C GLY A 224 -10.97 -10.07 21.76
N ARG A 225 -12.01 -10.21 20.92
CA ARG A 225 -12.81 -9.07 20.41
C ARG A 225 -13.46 -8.24 21.51
N SER A 226 -14.05 -8.88 22.50
CA SER A 226 -14.80 -8.21 23.57
C SER A 226 -13.96 -7.96 24.82
N GLY A 227 -12.63 -8.08 24.68
CA GLY A 227 -11.71 -7.98 25.80
C GLY A 227 -11.58 -9.27 26.63
N GLU A 228 -12.23 -10.37 26.15
CA GLU A 228 -12.07 -11.67 26.79
C GLU A 228 -10.61 -12.13 26.68
N LYS A 229 -10.04 -12.55 27.80
CA LYS A 229 -8.67 -13.06 27.88
C LYS A 229 -8.66 -14.57 27.80
N LYS A 230 -7.74 -15.16 27.06
CA LYS A 230 -7.47 -16.57 27.01
C LYS A 230 -6.01 -16.80 27.32
N ILE A 231 -5.76 -17.50 28.42
CA ILE A 231 -4.40 -17.85 28.82
C ILE A 231 -3.81 -18.84 27.81
N LEU A 232 -2.69 -18.47 27.25
CA LEU A 232 -1.90 -19.27 26.31
C LEU A 232 -0.80 -20.02 27.05
N TRP A 233 -0.28 -19.41 28.10
CA TRP A 233 0.71 -19.97 29.04
C TRP A 233 0.66 -19.21 30.37
N GLN A 234 0.92 -19.89 31.47
CA GLN A 234 1.03 -19.29 32.80
C GLN A 234 2.23 -19.88 33.57
N GLU A 235 2.73 -19.09 34.53
CA GLU A 235 3.79 -19.50 35.44
C GLU A 235 3.36 -20.78 36.19
N ASN A 236 4.03 -21.79 36.29
CA ASN A 236 3.73 -23.13 36.80
C ASN A 236 3.18 -24.13 35.77
N ASP A 237 2.95 -23.73 34.51
CA ASP A 237 2.70 -24.71 33.47
C ASP A 237 3.98 -25.53 33.21
N GLU A 238 3.84 -26.84 33.13
CA GLU A 238 4.95 -27.73 32.82
C GLU A 238 5.38 -27.55 31.34
N VAL A 239 6.54 -26.92 31.12
CA VAL A 239 7.06 -26.67 29.77
C VAL A 239 8.04 -27.75 29.38
N LYS A 240 7.74 -28.50 28.33
CA LYS A 240 8.61 -29.52 27.76
C LYS A 240 9.71 -28.91 26.91
N LYS A 241 10.86 -29.60 26.84
CA LYS A 241 11.93 -29.18 25.90
C LYS A 241 11.48 -29.37 24.47
N ALA A 242 11.85 -28.43 23.61
CA ALA A 242 11.49 -28.46 22.21
C ALA A 242 12.09 -29.67 21.48
N PRO A 243 11.30 -30.39 20.67
CA PRO A 243 11.83 -31.46 19.84
C PRO A 243 12.71 -30.87 18.72
N ALA A 244 13.60 -31.68 18.15
CA ALA A 244 14.55 -31.26 17.13
C ALA A 244 13.89 -30.57 15.89
N ARG A 245 12.66 -31.01 15.56
CA ARG A 245 11.85 -30.41 14.45
C ARG A 245 11.51 -28.94 14.70
N VAL A 246 11.12 -28.61 15.94
CA VAL A 246 10.76 -27.25 16.35
C VAL A 246 12.00 -26.35 16.38
N GLU A 247 13.09 -26.85 16.93
CA GLU A 247 14.39 -26.15 16.94
C GLU A 247 14.86 -25.80 15.52
N LYS A 248 14.75 -26.76 14.59
CA LYS A 248 15.11 -26.57 13.19
C LYS A 248 14.22 -25.53 12.53
N PHE A 249 12.89 -25.64 12.73
CA PHE A 249 11.91 -24.69 12.20
C PHE A 249 12.18 -23.26 12.66
N VAL A 250 12.37 -23.07 13.97
CA VAL A 250 12.65 -21.75 14.54
C VAL A 250 13.94 -21.17 13.98
N LYS A 251 15.00 -21.96 13.90
CA LYS A 251 16.28 -21.54 13.33
C LYS A 251 16.14 -21.09 11.87
N GLU A 252 15.53 -21.92 11.01
CA GLU A 252 15.33 -21.63 9.59
C GLU A 252 14.41 -20.43 9.36
N SER A 253 13.45 -20.18 10.27
CA SER A 253 12.55 -19.04 10.18
C SER A 253 13.24 -17.74 10.57
N LEU A 254 14.04 -17.76 11.63
CA LEU A 254 14.81 -16.58 12.06
C LEU A 254 15.95 -16.21 11.08
N GLU A 255 16.54 -17.19 10.41
CA GLU A 255 17.55 -16.93 9.37
C GLU A 255 16.98 -16.26 8.10
N LYS A 256 15.66 -16.37 7.86
CA LYS A 256 14.97 -15.76 6.72
C LYS A 256 14.49 -14.33 6.97
N GLU A 257 14.29 -13.99 8.25
CA GLU A 257 13.97 -12.62 8.64
C GLU A 257 15.31 -11.87 8.74
N GLU A 258 15.60 -11.02 7.74
CA GLU A 258 16.74 -10.08 7.75
C GLU A 258 16.57 -8.97 8.81
N ASP A 259 15.90 -9.27 9.91
CA ASP A 259 15.62 -8.29 10.94
C ASP A 259 16.86 -8.05 11.81
N ASP A 260 17.02 -6.80 12.16
CA ASP A 260 18.05 -6.18 12.98
C ASP A 260 18.49 -7.11 14.13
N PRO A 261 19.74 -7.56 14.15
CA PRO A 261 20.26 -8.43 15.21
C PRO A 261 20.33 -7.74 16.58
N ALA A 262 19.95 -6.44 16.65
CA ALA A 262 20.14 -5.62 17.84
C ALA A 262 19.15 -5.89 18.97
N ASP A 263 18.05 -6.62 18.77
CA ASP A 263 17.08 -6.86 19.84
C ASP A 263 16.96 -8.36 20.17
N GLU A 264 17.93 -8.84 20.94
CA GLU A 264 17.96 -10.20 21.48
C GLU A 264 16.76 -10.46 22.42
N ASN A 265 16.11 -9.42 22.94
CA ASN A 265 14.98 -9.50 23.86
C ASN A 265 13.62 -9.34 23.19
N ALA A 266 13.57 -9.05 21.88
CA ALA A 266 12.32 -8.92 21.18
C ALA A 266 11.59 -10.24 21.02
N VAL A 267 10.26 -10.18 21.13
CA VAL A 267 9.39 -11.29 20.76
C VAL A 267 9.42 -11.44 19.24
N LYS A 268 9.70 -12.66 18.77
CA LYS A 268 9.62 -12.98 17.36
C LYS A 268 8.33 -13.72 17.06
N VAL A 269 7.68 -13.31 15.96
CA VAL A 269 6.42 -13.92 15.50
C VAL A 269 6.70 -14.66 14.20
N LEU A 270 6.58 -15.98 14.23
CA LEU A 270 6.89 -16.84 13.10
C LEU A 270 5.60 -17.32 12.42
N TRP A 271 5.57 -17.26 11.10
CA TRP A 271 4.49 -17.83 10.30
C TRP A 271 4.69 -19.33 10.12
N VAL A 272 3.76 -20.13 10.62
CA VAL A 272 3.79 -21.57 10.41
C VAL A 272 3.11 -21.88 9.08
N ASN A 273 3.87 -22.45 8.15
CA ASN A 273 3.30 -22.88 6.87
C ASN A 273 2.48 -24.18 7.10
N PRO A 274 1.16 -24.17 6.86
CA PRO A 274 0.33 -25.35 7.04
C PRO A 274 0.68 -26.51 6.08
N GLN A 275 1.50 -26.26 5.05
CA GLN A 275 2.02 -27.30 4.14
C GLN A 275 3.31 -27.96 4.63
N MET A 276 3.89 -27.48 5.69
CA MET A 276 4.96 -28.15 6.43
C MET A 276 4.38 -28.71 7.72
N PRO A 277 3.76 -29.90 7.73
CA PRO A 277 3.31 -30.47 8.96
C PRO A 277 4.54 -30.69 9.85
N LEU A 278 4.46 -30.17 11.05
CA LEU A 278 5.44 -30.43 12.11
C LEU A 278 5.33 -31.91 12.60
N GLN A 279 5.15 -32.85 11.61
CA GLN A 279 5.12 -34.30 11.89
C GLN A 279 6.50 -34.88 12.09
#